data_b0226487a70404732a5b306035b6022d
#
_entry.id   b0226487a70404732a5b306035b6022d
#
_cell.length_a   1.000
_cell.length_b   1.000
_cell.length_c   1.000
_cell.angle_alpha   90.00
_cell.angle_beta   90.00
_cell.angle_gamma   90.00
#
_symmetry.space_group_name_H-M   'P 1'
#
loop_
_entity.id
_entity.type
_entity.pdbx_description
1 polymer ?
#
loop_
_entity_poly.entity_id
_entity_poly.type
_entity_poly.pdbx_seq_one_letter_code
_entity_poly.pdbx_strand_id
1 'polypeptide(L)'
;MDMYGFYTGKVFDAYKYMGAHIEEDGVTFRTYAPNALKVELVGDFNNWEGMEMKRIEDEKFFECKVPNLKPGMLYKYRIYSKNEEYIEHCDPYGFGMELRPNTSSIIRDLNEYEFDDDEWIKNRTDCKDKPLNIYEVHLGSWKKKEDNTWYNYRELEDKLIPYVKEYGYNYIEIMPLSEHPCDESWGYQNTGFFSPTSRYGTATDLKSLINTCHKNNIGVIMDFVPVHFAVDSFALANYDGEPLYEYSYDDIAISQWGSKNFIHSKGEVRSFLQSAANYWIEEYHFDGLRVDALSNIIYWQGDSNRGENKDAVDFIKGMNQGLKYMHPNIILAAEDSTAYPKVTAPIEEGGLGFDYKWDMGWMNDTLEYFKLHPYDRRRAYHKLTFSMMYFYSEHFLMPFSHDEVVHGKATIVQKMHGEYDDKFKQARALYMYMYAHPGKKLNFMGNEIGQFREWDEKREQDWDILEYPMHNKFHRFMRDLNLVYINHPALFNSDYETKGFNWVNCHEEEKCIYVFERICKDEKILALFNFSDEYHKGFEVQIKDEVLEVLMDSSINEYGGDGRTDYKILIEEYIKYYENSDKGDSNSVVSSSKKRLLSIDMRPYSAVYFILK
;
A
#
# COMPACT_ATOMS: atom_id res chain seq x y z
N MET A 1 -30.18 9.95 10.75
CA MET A 1 -28.89 9.45 11.28
C MET A 1 -29.09 8.93 12.71
N ASP A 2 -28.39 7.87 13.13
CA ASP A 2 -28.38 7.43 14.52
C ASP A 2 -27.54 8.40 15.38
N MET A 3 -28.19 9.31 16.11
CA MET A 3 -27.52 10.31 16.94
C MET A 3 -26.70 9.70 18.09
N TYR A 4 -27.23 8.64 18.72
CA TYR A 4 -26.48 7.95 19.77
C TYR A 4 -25.23 7.29 19.23
N GLY A 5 -25.35 6.61 18.08
CA GLY A 5 -24.20 6.02 17.39
C GLY A 5 -23.19 7.08 16.95
N PHE A 6 -23.64 8.24 16.47
CA PHE A 6 -22.76 9.35 16.07
C PHE A 6 -21.89 9.85 17.23
N TYR A 7 -22.49 10.12 18.39
CA TYR A 7 -21.75 10.57 19.57
C TYR A 7 -20.93 9.48 20.26
N THR A 8 -21.19 8.23 19.96
CA THR A 8 -20.42 7.11 20.53
C THR A 8 -19.43 6.48 19.55
N GLY A 9 -19.24 7.07 18.36
CA GLY A 9 -18.28 6.60 17.36
C GLY A 9 -18.65 5.27 16.72
N LYS A 10 -19.93 5.05 16.40
CA LYS A 10 -20.45 3.78 15.85
C LYS A 10 -21.14 3.95 14.51
N VAL A 11 -21.17 5.17 13.94
CA VAL A 11 -21.79 5.45 12.64
C VAL A 11 -20.74 5.39 11.54
N PHE A 12 -21.05 4.69 10.45
CA PHE A 12 -20.23 4.52 9.26
C PHE A 12 -20.85 5.17 8.01
N ASP A 13 -22.01 5.77 8.14
CA ASP A 13 -22.79 6.35 7.05
C ASP A 13 -23.26 7.80 7.36
N ALA A 14 -22.53 8.50 8.24
CA ALA A 14 -22.85 9.88 8.58
C ALA A 14 -22.91 10.79 7.34
N TYR A 15 -22.12 10.48 6.31
CA TYR A 15 -22.13 11.21 5.04
C TYR A 15 -23.46 11.13 4.30
N LYS A 16 -24.31 10.12 4.55
CA LYS A 16 -25.67 10.03 3.97
C LYS A 16 -26.65 11.02 4.59
N TYR A 17 -26.27 11.63 5.69
CA TYR A 17 -27.07 12.66 6.39
C TYR A 17 -26.39 14.04 6.34
N MET A 18 -25.09 14.09 6.59
CA MET A 18 -24.27 15.30 6.62
C MET A 18 -23.84 15.67 5.21
N GLY A 19 -23.53 16.96 5.00
CA GLY A 19 -23.14 17.46 3.68
C GLY A 19 -24.30 18.03 2.88
N ALA A 20 -24.13 18.14 1.57
CA ALA A 20 -25.11 18.66 0.63
C ALA A 20 -25.79 17.53 -0.14
N HIS A 21 -27.08 17.32 0.11
CA HIS A 21 -27.88 16.24 -0.50
C HIS A 21 -28.94 16.78 -1.46
N ILE A 22 -28.91 16.29 -2.70
CA ILE A 22 -29.92 16.60 -3.72
C ILE A 22 -31.17 15.78 -3.42
N GLU A 23 -32.29 16.46 -3.26
CA GLU A 23 -33.63 15.91 -3.04
C GLU A 23 -34.56 16.38 -4.15
N GLU A 24 -35.80 15.82 -4.24
CA GLU A 24 -36.76 16.16 -5.30
C GLU A 24 -37.10 17.66 -5.37
N ASP A 25 -37.09 18.36 -4.23
CA ASP A 25 -37.53 19.75 -4.10
C ASP A 25 -36.40 20.74 -3.80
N GLY A 26 -35.14 20.30 -3.85
CA GLY A 26 -33.97 21.15 -3.62
C GLY A 26 -32.75 20.42 -3.12
N VAL A 27 -31.78 21.16 -2.56
CA VAL A 27 -30.62 20.63 -1.90
C VAL A 27 -30.66 20.94 -0.42
N THR A 28 -30.50 19.92 0.41
CA THR A 28 -30.45 20.05 1.87
C THR A 28 -28.98 20.02 2.31
N PHE A 29 -28.56 21.06 3.01
CA PHE A 29 -27.22 21.23 3.56
C PHE A 29 -27.26 21.00 5.07
N ARG A 30 -26.35 20.16 5.60
CA ARG A 30 -26.23 19.90 7.04
C ARG A 30 -24.77 19.90 7.48
N THR A 31 -24.51 20.58 8.60
CA THR A 31 -23.19 20.56 9.23
C THR A 31 -23.30 20.45 10.75
N TYR A 32 -22.28 19.85 11.39
CA TYR A 32 -22.15 19.72 12.85
C TYR A 32 -21.17 20.77 13.35
N ALA A 33 -21.67 21.71 14.16
CA ALA A 33 -20.87 22.82 14.69
C ALA A 33 -21.36 23.21 16.10
N PRO A 34 -21.11 22.39 17.14
CA PRO A 34 -21.73 22.52 18.45
C PRO A 34 -21.37 23.82 19.18
N ASN A 35 -20.22 24.44 18.90
CA ASN A 35 -19.76 25.65 19.57
C ASN A 35 -20.07 26.93 18.76
N ALA A 36 -20.55 26.81 17.54
CA ALA A 36 -20.90 27.97 16.71
C ALA A 36 -22.06 28.77 17.31
N LEU A 37 -22.00 30.08 17.29
CA LEU A 37 -23.11 30.95 17.64
C LEU A 37 -24.20 30.94 16.55
N LYS A 38 -23.76 30.93 15.30
CA LYS A 38 -24.60 30.98 14.09
C LYS A 38 -23.83 30.36 12.93
N VAL A 39 -24.54 29.78 12.00
CA VAL A 39 -23.98 29.31 10.72
C VAL A 39 -24.82 29.88 9.58
N GLU A 40 -24.16 30.40 8.57
CA GLU A 40 -24.78 30.83 7.32
C GLU A 40 -24.25 30.00 6.15
N LEU A 41 -25.15 29.66 5.26
CA LEU A 41 -24.82 29.06 3.96
C LEU A 41 -24.58 30.18 2.95
N VAL A 42 -23.45 30.15 2.25
CA VAL A 42 -23.08 31.06 1.17
C VAL A 42 -22.72 30.28 -0.08
N GLY A 43 -22.99 30.82 -1.25
CA GLY A 43 -22.66 30.15 -2.51
C GLY A 43 -23.13 30.90 -3.75
N ASP A 44 -22.94 30.29 -4.92
CA ASP A 44 -23.30 30.87 -6.23
C ASP A 44 -24.80 31.22 -6.31
N PHE A 45 -25.63 30.46 -5.62
CA PHE A 45 -27.10 30.58 -5.66
C PHE A 45 -27.64 31.79 -4.87
N ASN A 46 -26.85 32.40 -4.02
CA ASN A 46 -27.27 33.58 -3.23
C ASN A 46 -26.27 34.73 -3.33
N ASN A 47 -25.46 34.78 -4.41
CA ASN A 47 -24.41 35.80 -4.64
C ASN A 47 -23.42 35.90 -3.46
N TRP A 48 -23.19 34.79 -2.76
CA TRP A 48 -22.33 34.71 -1.59
C TRP A 48 -22.80 35.58 -0.41
N GLU A 49 -24.09 35.93 -0.37
CA GLU A 49 -24.73 36.54 0.76
C GLU A 49 -25.16 35.50 1.79
N GLY A 50 -25.04 35.81 3.08
CA GLY A 50 -25.32 34.85 4.16
C GLY A 50 -26.80 34.47 4.22
N MET A 51 -27.10 33.17 4.11
CA MET A 51 -28.39 32.59 4.38
C MET A 51 -28.31 31.82 5.69
N GLU A 52 -29.02 32.28 6.73
CA GLU A 52 -28.95 31.67 8.06
C GLU A 52 -29.47 30.23 8.05
N MET A 53 -28.70 29.31 8.62
CA MET A 53 -29.07 27.91 8.80
C MET A 53 -29.79 27.71 10.12
N LYS A 54 -30.82 26.87 10.10
CA LYS A 54 -31.61 26.56 11.28
C LYS A 54 -30.88 25.53 12.15
N ARG A 55 -30.84 25.76 13.45
CA ARG A 55 -30.40 24.74 14.43
C ARG A 55 -31.42 23.60 14.50
N ILE A 56 -30.91 22.38 14.47
CA ILE A 56 -31.68 21.14 14.59
C ILE A 56 -30.96 20.19 15.53
N GLU A 57 -31.63 19.08 15.90
CA GLU A 57 -31.03 17.99 16.69
C GLU A 57 -30.18 18.51 17.87
N ASP A 58 -30.69 18.50 19.05
CA ASP A 58 -30.02 18.98 20.28
C ASP A 58 -29.27 20.34 20.18
N GLU A 59 -29.66 21.14 19.18
CA GLU A 59 -29.10 22.49 18.86
C GLU A 59 -27.63 22.51 18.41
N LYS A 60 -27.04 21.37 18.01
CA LYS A 60 -25.63 21.28 17.59
C LYS A 60 -25.44 21.11 16.09
N PHE A 61 -26.48 20.74 15.38
CA PHE A 61 -26.47 20.63 13.93
C PHE A 61 -27.16 21.86 13.32
N PHE A 62 -26.73 22.20 12.11
CA PHE A 62 -27.33 23.28 11.34
C PHE A 62 -27.80 22.76 10.00
N GLU A 63 -29.01 23.15 9.61
CA GLU A 63 -29.66 22.72 8.36
C GLU A 63 -30.18 23.92 7.58
N CYS A 64 -30.02 23.87 6.26
CA CYS A 64 -30.67 24.77 5.33
C CYS A 64 -31.06 24.02 4.07
N LYS A 65 -32.30 24.23 3.59
CA LYS A 65 -32.78 23.66 2.33
C LYS A 65 -32.98 24.77 1.31
N VAL A 66 -32.37 24.61 0.14
CA VAL A 66 -32.42 25.61 -0.93
C VAL A 66 -33.00 24.96 -2.19
N PRO A 67 -34.13 25.48 -2.74
CA PRO A 67 -34.76 24.91 -3.91
C PRO A 67 -34.01 25.24 -5.21
N ASN A 68 -34.21 24.42 -6.24
CA ASN A 68 -33.77 24.65 -7.62
C ASN A 68 -32.22 24.73 -7.80
N LEU A 69 -31.44 24.19 -6.89
CA LEU A 69 -29.99 24.07 -7.07
C LEU A 69 -29.63 22.92 -8.02
N LYS A 70 -28.44 23.01 -8.61
CA LYS A 70 -27.92 22.02 -9.56
C LYS A 70 -26.54 21.51 -9.10
N PRO A 71 -26.18 20.29 -9.46
CA PRO A 71 -24.81 19.83 -9.32
C PRO A 71 -23.82 20.80 -9.99
N GLY A 72 -22.65 20.98 -9.39
CA GLY A 72 -21.60 21.87 -9.86
C GLY A 72 -21.59 23.27 -9.23
N MET A 73 -22.67 23.70 -8.55
CA MET A 73 -22.69 24.99 -7.84
C MET A 73 -21.78 24.95 -6.62
N LEU A 74 -21.15 26.09 -6.35
CA LEU A 74 -20.20 26.27 -5.24
C LEU A 74 -20.90 26.74 -3.97
N TYR A 75 -20.39 26.29 -2.83
CA TYR A 75 -20.88 26.74 -1.52
C TYR A 75 -19.81 26.65 -0.44
N LYS A 76 -20.05 27.39 0.66
CA LYS A 76 -19.31 27.33 1.93
C LYS A 76 -20.24 27.51 3.11
N TYR A 77 -19.76 27.14 4.29
CA TYR A 77 -20.35 27.53 5.56
C TYR A 77 -19.60 28.71 6.17
N ARG A 78 -20.32 29.76 6.50
CA ARG A 78 -19.80 30.90 7.25
C ARG A 78 -20.16 30.70 8.70
N ILE A 79 -19.17 30.37 9.53
CA ILE A 79 -19.36 29.96 10.93
C ILE A 79 -18.94 31.09 11.85
N TYR A 80 -19.88 31.55 12.68
CA TYR A 80 -19.65 32.61 13.66
C TYR A 80 -19.26 32.01 15.01
N SER A 81 -18.07 32.39 15.50
CA SER A 81 -17.56 32.00 16.81
C SER A 81 -18.04 32.93 17.92
N LYS A 82 -17.67 32.64 19.17
CA LYS A 82 -18.05 33.40 20.37
C LYS A 82 -17.65 34.89 20.32
N ASN A 83 -16.68 35.26 19.47
CA ASN A 83 -16.22 36.64 19.30
C ASN A 83 -16.99 37.41 18.21
N GLU A 84 -18.09 36.84 17.69
CA GLU A 84 -18.89 37.39 16.58
C GLU A 84 -18.13 37.52 15.24
N GLU A 85 -16.86 37.10 15.20
CA GLU A 85 -16.10 36.92 13.98
C GLU A 85 -16.49 35.60 13.30
N TYR A 86 -16.45 35.58 11.97
CA TYR A 86 -16.71 34.36 11.22
C TYR A 86 -15.50 33.95 10.38
N ILE A 87 -15.45 32.66 10.14
CA ILE A 87 -14.56 32.04 9.16
C ILE A 87 -15.43 31.29 8.14
N GLU A 88 -15.04 31.37 6.87
CA GLU A 88 -15.67 30.57 5.81
C GLU A 88 -14.95 29.24 5.66
N HIS A 89 -15.69 28.17 5.89
CA HIS A 89 -15.18 26.80 5.79
C HIS A 89 -15.77 26.06 4.58
N CYS A 90 -14.97 25.19 3.97
CA CYS A 90 -15.53 24.14 3.15
C CYS A 90 -16.35 23.16 4.02
N ASP A 91 -17.21 22.40 3.39
CA ASP A 91 -18.01 21.40 4.08
C ASP A 91 -17.14 20.19 4.49
N PRO A 92 -17.07 19.83 5.77
CA PRO A 92 -16.35 18.63 6.23
C PRO A 92 -16.79 17.34 5.54
N TYR A 93 -18.06 17.25 5.16
CA TYR A 93 -18.67 16.14 4.43
C TYR A 93 -18.91 16.46 2.93
N GLY A 94 -18.22 17.48 2.38
CA GLY A 94 -18.37 17.89 0.99
C GLY A 94 -17.91 16.81 0.02
N PHE A 95 -18.76 16.47 -0.96
CA PHE A 95 -18.50 15.43 -1.97
C PHE A 95 -17.70 15.91 -3.18
N GLY A 96 -17.33 17.16 -3.20
CA GLY A 96 -16.46 17.77 -4.20
C GLY A 96 -15.93 19.11 -3.69
N MET A 97 -14.71 19.45 -4.08
CA MET A 97 -14.06 20.72 -3.77
C MET A 97 -13.46 21.32 -5.03
N GLU A 98 -13.32 22.65 -5.03
CA GLU A 98 -12.59 23.33 -6.08
C GLU A 98 -11.11 22.96 -6.06
N LEU A 99 -10.50 23.00 -7.24
CA LEU A 99 -9.04 22.90 -7.36
C LEU A 99 -8.39 24.12 -6.69
N ARG A 100 -7.32 23.88 -5.94
CA ARG A 100 -6.49 24.93 -5.35
C ARG A 100 -6.11 26.02 -6.37
N PRO A 101 -6.00 27.30 -6.02
CA PRO A 101 -6.04 27.86 -4.66
C PRO A 101 -7.47 28.13 -4.13
N ASN A 102 -8.50 27.77 -4.89
CA ASN A 102 -9.88 27.92 -4.46
C ASN A 102 -10.21 26.89 -3.37
N THR A 103 -11.27 27.19 -2.57
CA THR A 103 -11.52 26.47 -1.32
C THR A 103 -13.00 26.16 -1.09
N SER A 104 -13.87 26.33 -2.09
CA SER A 104 -15.30 26.05 -1.96
C SER A 104 -15.61 24.59 -2.12
N SER A 105 -16.64 24.12 -1.44
CA SER A 105 -17.27 22.83 -1.71
C SER A 105 -18.14 22.91 -2.96
N ILE A 106 -18.32 21.80 -3.64
CA ILE A 106 -19.11 21.66 -4.87
C ILE A 106 -20.26 20.71 -4.60
N ILE A 107 -21.50 21.12 -4.94
CA ILE A 107 -22.68 20.24 -4.89
C ILE A 107 -22.47 19.11 -5.91
N ARG A 108 -22.54 17.85 -5.45
CA ARG A 108 -22.41 16.65 -6.28
C ARG A 108 -23.60 15.73 -6.11
N ASP A 109 -23.97 15.08 -7.18
CA ASP A 109 -24.92 13.97 -7.14
C ASP A 109 -24.15 12.65 -7.01
N LEU A 110 -24.28 11.97 -5.88
CA LEU A 110 -23.61 10.69 -5.65
C LEU A 110 -24.15 9.56 -6.56
N ASN A 111 -25.36 9.72 -7.07
CA ASN A 111 -26.04 8.75 -7.95
C ASN A 111 -25.80 8.99 -9.45
N GLU A 112 -24.94 9.95 -9.81
CA GLU A 112 -24.69 10.30 -11.23
C GLU A 112 -24.02 9.17 -12.03
N TYR A 113 -23.34 8.23 -11.36
CA TYR A 113 -22.61 7.13 -11.98
C TYR A 113 -23.20 5.78 -11.58
N GLU A 114 -23.46 4.91 -12.57
CA GLU A 114 -23.87 3.53 -12.37
C GLU A 114 -22.69 2.59 -12.65
N PHE A 115 -22.30 1.80 -11.66
CA PHE A 115 -21.29 0.75 -11.81
C PHE A 115 -21.88 -0.47 -12.52
N ASP A 116 -21.03 -1.22 -13.22
CA ASP A 116 -21.36 -2.51 -13.83
C ASP A 116 -20.29 -3.56 -13.48
N ASP A 117 -19.81 -3.54 -12.25
CA ASP A 117 -18.75 -4.37 -11.67
C ASP A 117 -19.24 -5.36 -10.60
N ASP A 118 -20.54 -5.65 -10.56
CA ASP A 118 -21.18 -6.57 -9.59
C ASP A 118 -20.47 -7.92 -9.48
N GLU A 119 -20.01 -8.46 -10.61
CA GLU A 119 -19.29 -9.74 -10.64
C GLU A 119 -17.94 -9.64 -9.91
N TRP A 120 -17.23 -8.54 -10.09
CA TRP A 120 -15.99 -8.26 -9.39
C TRP A 120 -16.22 -8.15 -7.89
N ILE A 121 -17.16 -7.30 -7.46
CA ILE A 121 -17.50 -7.09 -6.05
C ILE A 121 -17.87 -8.40 -5.36
N LYS A 122 -18.68 -9.23 -6.02
CA LYS A 122 -19.08 -10.56 -5.51
C LYS A 122 -17.90 -11.51 -5.33
N ASN A 123 -16.89 -11.44 -6.22
CA ASN A 123 -15.74 -12.34 -6.23
C ASN A 123 -14.52 -11.78 -5.50
N ARG A 124 -14.63 -10.61 -4.89
CA ARG A 124 -13.59 -9.98 -4.06
C ARG A 124 -13.05 -10.94 -3.00
N THR A 125 -11.76 -10.88 -2.72
CA THR A 125 -11.12 -11.70 -1.68
C THR A 125 -10.06 -10.88 -0.94
N ASP A 126 -9.68 -11.32 0.25
CA ASP A 126 -8.57 -10.77 1.02
C ASP A 126 -7.17 -11.17 0.48
N CYS A 127 -7.12 -11.94 -0.58
CA CYS A 127 -5.90 -12.38 -1.28
C CYS A 127 -4.88 -13.16 -0.42
N LYS A 128 -5.24 -13.73 0.73
CA LYS A 128 -4.27 -14.47 1.57
C LYS A 128 -3.62 -15.64 0.84
N ASP A 129 -4.40 -16.39 0.09
CA ASP A 129 -3.98 -17.55 -0.71
C ASP A 129 -3.88 -17.26 -2.23
N LYS A 130 -3.98 -15.98 -2.62
CA LYS A 130 -3.90 -15.51 -4.00
C LYS A 130 -2.71 -14.55 -4.19
N PRO A 131 -2.27 -14.33 -5.43
CA PRO A 131 -1.25 -13.31 -5.67
C PRO A 131 -1.82 -11.92 -5.37
N LEU A 132 -1.06 -11.12 -4.65
CA LEU A 132 -1.30 -9.69 -4.46
C LEU A 132 -0.01 -8.97 -4.85
N ASN A 133 0.01 -8.44 -6.06
CA ASN A 133 1.12 -7.71 -6.66
C ASN A 133 0.67 -6.28 -6.94
N ILE A 134 1.04 -5.36 -6.05
CA ILE A 134 0.53 -4.00 -6.00
C ILE A 134 1.47 -3.07 -6.74
N TYR A 135 0.91 -2.26 -7.65
CA TYR A 135 1.56 -1.10 -8.25
C TYR A 135 1.13 0.15 -7.51
N GLU A 136 2.01 0.71 -6.67
CA GLU A 136 1.74 1.96 -5.98
C GLU A 136 1.99 3.14 -6.93
N VAL A 137 1.02 4.07 -7.02
CA VAL A 137 1.05 5.14 -8.01
C VAL A 137 0.56 6.47 -7.46
N HIS A 138 1.30 7.54 -7.78
CA HIS A 138 0.85 8.92 -7.68
C HIS A 138 0.39 9.38 -9.07
N LEU A 139 -0.93 9.57 -9.26
CA LEU A 139 -1.53 9.82 -10.57
C LEU A 139 -0.97 11.07 -11.25
N GLY A 140 -0.65 12.12 -10.49
CA GLY A 140 -0.19 13.41 -11.00
C GLY A 140 1.24 13.41 -11.54
N SER A 141 2.04 12.38 -11.24
CA SER A 141 3.44 12.28 -11.66
C SER A 141 3.80 10.92 -12.29
N TRP A 142 2.83 10.05 -12.53
CA TRP A 142 3.05 8.83 -13.30
C TRP A 142 3.39 9.17 -14.76
N LYS A 143 2.51 9.92 -15.41
CA LYS A 143 2.73 10.56 -16.72
C LYS A 143 2.08 11.93 -16.75
N LYS A 144 2.60 12.82 -17.61
CA LYS A 144 2.03 14.13 -17.89
C LYS A 144 1.77 14.30 -19.38
N LYS A 145 0.91 15.27 -19.72
CA LYS A 145 0.68 15.67 -21.10
C LYS A 145 1.85 16.51 -21.61
N GLU A 146 1.95 16.72 -22.93
CA GLU A 146 3.00 17.52 -23.56
C GLU A 146 3.10 18.95 -23.03
N ASP A 147 1.97 19.51 -22.58
CA ASP A 147 1.89 20.83 -21.95
C ASP A 147 2.19 20.82 -20.44
N ASN A 148 2.67 19.66 -19.90
CA ASN A 148 2.97 19.41 -18.50
C ASN A 148 1.74 19.45 -17.56
N THR A 149 0.52 19.36 -18.09
CA THR A 149 -0.70 19.19 -17.31
C THR A 149 -0.92 17.72 -16.94
N TRP A 150 -1.82 17.47 -15.98
CA TRP A 150 -2.17 16.11 -15.56
C TRP A 150 -3.07 15.42 -16.58
N TYR A 151 -2.95 14.09 -16.67
CA TYR A 151 -4.00 13.27 -17.22
C TYR A 151 -5.18 13.23 -16.24
N ASN A 152 -6.42 13.29 -16.75
CA ASN A 152 -7.58 13.08 -15.92
C ASN A 152 -7.87 11.58 -15.72
N TYR A 153 -8.79 11.27 -14.78
CA TYR A 153 -9.13 9.89 -14.45
C TYR A 153 -9.56 9.06 -15.67
N ARG A 154 -10.34 9.65 -16.61
CA ARG A 154 -10.77 8.98 -17.85
C ARG A 154 -9.61 8.71 -18.80
N GLU A 155 -8.71 9.65 -18.96
CA GLU A 155 -7.54 9.48 -19.81
C GLU A 155 -6.57 8.43 -19.26
N LEU A 156 -6.55 8.23 -17.94
CA LEU A 156 -5.76 7.20 -17.29
C LEU A 156 -6.32 5.79 -17.52
N GLU A 157 -7.62 5.64 -17.80
CA GLU A 157 -8.20 4.34 -18.18
C GLU A 157 -7.47 3.71 -19.37
N ASP A 158 -7.16 4.52 -20.39
CA ASP A 158 -6.52 4.06 -21.62
C ASP A 158 -4.98 3.95 -21.53
N LYS A 159 -4.38 4.46 -20.45
CA LYS A 159 -2.91 4.51 -20.30
C LYS A 159 -2.39 3.67 -19.16
N LEU A 160 -2.92 3.89 -17.95
CA LEU A 160 -2.45 3.23 -16.74
C LEU A 160 -2.91 1.76 -16.68
N ILE A 161 -4.18 1.50 -16.98
CA ILE A 161 -4.76 0.15 -16.87
C ILE A 161 -4.08 -0.85 -17.82
N PRO A 162 -3.91 -0.56 -19.13
CA PRO A 162 -3.17 -1.46 -20.02
C PRO A 162 -1.74 -1.71 -19.56
N TYR A 163 -1.05 -0.67 -19.08
CA TYR A 163 0.31 -0.77 -18.56
C TYR A 163 0.40 -1.71 -17.35
N VAL A 164 -0.40 -1.48 -16.33
CA VAL A 164 -0.45 -2.30 -15.11
C VAL A 164 -0.71 -3.77 -15.45
N LYS A 165 -1.67 -4.02 -16.35
CA LYS A 165 -2.02 -5.36 -16.82
C LYS A 165 -0.89 -6.04 -17.59
N GLU A 166 -0.25 -5.34 -18.54
CA GLU A 166 0.87 -5.85 -19.32
C GLU A 166 2.06 -6.22 -18.44
N TYR A 167 2.31 -5.40 -17.41
CA TYR A 167 3.42 -5.60 -16.49
C TYR A 167 3.12 -6.53 -15.31
N GLY A 168 2.00 -7.24 -15.33
CA GLY A 168 1.70 -8.33 -14.40
C GLY A 168 1.39 -7.88 -12.97
N TYR A 169 1.00 -6.63 -12.78
CA TYR A 169 0.38 -6.19 -11.53
C TYR A 169 -1.12 -6.50 -11.56
N ASN A 170 -1.68 -6.90 -10.44
CA ASN A 170 -3.10 -7.21 -10.34
C ASN A 170 -3.86 -6.30 -9.37
N TYR A 171 -3.15 -5.39 -8.70
CA TYR A 171 -3.72 -4.31 -7.89
C TYR A 171 -2.97 -3.01 -8.15
N ILE A 172 -3.71 -1.91 -8.03
CA ILE A 172 -3.16 -0.55 -7.98
C ILE A 172 -3.42 0.00 -6.58
N GLU A 173 -2.39 0.52 -5.91
CA GLU A 173 -2.54 1.34 -4.71
C GLU A 173 -2.32 2.80 -5.09
N ILE A 174 -3.36 3.60 -4.95
CA ILE A 174 -3.33 5.02 -5.31
C ILE A 174 -3.01 5.84 -4.07
N MET A 175 -1.93 6.63 -4.12
CA MET A 175 -1.60 7.60 -3.08
C MET A 175 -2.78 8.52 -2.81
N PRO A 176 -2.88 9.21 -1.65
CA PRO A 176 -4.13 9.80 -1.18
C PRO A 176 -4.86 10.65 -2.23
N LEU A 177 -6.12 10.32 -2.47
CA LEU A 177 -6.98 11.00 -3.45
C LEU A 177 -7.93 12.02 -2.82
N SER A 178 -8.00 12.10 -1.52
CA SER A 178 -8.77 13.14 -0.84
C SER A 178 -8.24 14.52 -1.21
N GLU A 179 -9.14 15.52 -1.37
CA GLU A 179 -8.71 16.87 -1.76
C GLU A 179 -7.76 17.48 -0.73
N HIS A 180 -6.73 18.19 -1.22
CA HIS A 180 -5.66 18.75 -0.41
C HIS A 180 -5.12 20.05 -1.03
N PRO A 181 -4.66 21.03 -0.22
CA PRO A 181 -4.26 22.35 -0.71
C PRO A 181 -2.84 22.37 -1.28
N CYS A 182 -1.95 21.46 -0.84
CA CYS A 182 -0.52 21.50 -1.13
C CYS A 182 -0.10 20.24 -1.93
N ASP A 183 0.44 20.43 -3.13
CA ASP A 183 0.90 19.29 -3.97
C ASP A 183 2.07 18.56 -3.32
N GLU A 184 2.95 19.28 -2.62
CA GLU A 184 4.12 18.75 -1.92
C GLU A 184 3.75 17.86 -0.72
N SER A 185 2.47 17.88 -0.29
CA SER A 185 1.98 16.92 0.71
C SER A 185 1.64 15.56 0.13
N TRP A 186 1.68 15.40 -1.21
CA TRP A 186 1.33 14.17 -1.94
C TRP A 186 -0.09 13.65 -1.65
N GLY A 187 -0.94 14.51 -1.07
CA GLY A 187 -2.28 14.16 -0.62
C GLY A 187 -2.39 13.75 0.85
N TYR A 188 -1.29 13.70 1.61
CA TYR A 188 -1.34 13.31 3.03
C TYR A 188 -1.86 14.42 3.97
N GLN A 189 -1.94 15.68 3.53
CA GLN A 189 -2.54 16.77 4.30
C GLN A 189 -3.92 17.15 3.73
N ASN A 190 -4.92 16.35 4.07
CA ASN A 190 -6.26 16.45 3.51
C ASN A 190 -7.04 17.66 4.04
N THR A 191 -7.89 18.22 3.18
CA THR A 191 -8.93 19.20 3.51
C THR A 191 -10.33 18.71 3.19
N GLY A 192 -10.47 17.75 2.26
CA GLY A 192 -11.76 17.20 1.83
C GLY A 192 -11.80 15.69 1.90
N PHE A 193 -12.16 15.12 3.06
CA PHE A 193 -12.15 13.67 3.31
C PHE A 193 -13.13 12.85 2.48
N PHE A 194 -14.20 13.49 1.98
CA PHE A 194 -15.23 12.89 1.12
C PHE A 194 -15.15 13.41 -0.33
N SER A 195 -14.14 14.20 -0.65
CA SER A 195 -13.98 14.82 -1.96
C SER A 195 -12.78 14.25 -2.69
N PRO A 196 -12.97 13.53 -3.82
CA PRO A 196 -11.84 13.21 -4.69
C PRO A 196 -11.18 14.49 -5.17
N THR A 197 -9.85 14.49 -5.24
CA THR A 197 -9.12 15.67 -5.69
C THR A 197 -9.54 16.07 -7.11
N SER A 198 -9.85 17.34 -7.28
CA SER A 198 -10.23 17.93 -8.56
C SER A 198 -9.07 18.09 -9.56
N ARG A 199 -7.84 17.73 -9.15
CA ARG A 199 -6.65 17.71 -10.02
C ARG A 199 -6.81 16.82 -11.24
N TYR A 200 -7.50 15.69 -11.07
CA TYR A 200 -7.59 14.64 -12.07
C TYR A 200 -8.99 14.47 -12.65
N GLY A 201 -9.92 15.39 -12.37
CA GLY A 201 -11.27 15.36 -12.91
C GLY A 201 -12.37 15.31 -11.85
N THR A 202 -13.50 14.72 -12.20
CA THR A 202 -14.68 14.67 -11.36
C THR A 202 -14.79 13.36 -10.56
N ALA A 203 -15.68 13.35 -9.58
CA ALA A 203 -16.06 12.14 -8.85
C ALA A 203 -16.53 11.00 -9.80
N THR A 204 -17.33 11.35 -10.80
CA THR A 204 -17.83 10.43 -11.83
C THR A 204 -16.69 9.83 -12.66
N ASP A 205 -15.67 10.63 -12.97
CA ASP A 205 -14.49 10.15 -13.71
C ASP A 205 -13.67 9.14 -12.88
N LEU A 206 -13.51 9.39 -11.57
CA LEU A 206 -12.83 8.44 -10.68
C LEU A 206 -13.63 7.12 -10.56
N LYS A 207 -14.96 7.19 -10.39
CA LYS A 207 -15.82 6.00 -10.38
C LYS A 207 -15.64 5.17 -11.66
N SER A 208 -15.52 5.83 -12.80
CA SER A 208 -15.27 5.15 -14.08
C SER A 208 -13.90 4.49 -14.16
N LEU A 209 -12.84 5.15 -13.67
CA LEU A 209 -11.51 4.57 -13.64
C LEU A 209 -11.52 3.27 -12.82
N ILE A 210 -12.13 3.27 -11.63
CA ILE A 210 -12.22 2.09 -10.77
C ILE A 210 -13.04 0.98 -11.46
N ASN A 211 -14.20 1.31 -12.00
CA ASN A 211 -15.04 0.37 -12.76
C ASN A 211 -14.26 -0.27 -13.92
N THR A 212 -13.46 0.52 -14.64
CA THR A 212 -12.62 0.02 -15.74
C THR A 212 -11.46 -0.85 -15.24
N CYS A 213 -10.88 -0.57 -14.06
CA CYS A 213 -9.93 -1.46 -13.40
C CYS A 213 -10.56 -2.82 -13.14
N HIS A 214 -11.75 -2.87 -12.53
CA HIS A 214 -12.49 -4.09 -12.23
C HIS A 214 -12.80 -4.92 -13.46
N LYS A 215 -13.24 -4.30 -14.56
CA LYS A 215 -13.44 -4.96 -15.86
C LYS A 215 -12.16 -5.57 -16.44
N ASN A 216 -11.02 -5.08 -16.04
CA ASN A 216 -9.71 -5.62 -16.44
C ASN A 216 -9.10 -6.58 -15.42
N ASN A 217 -9.86 -6.98 -14.39
CA ASN A 217 -9.41 -7.82 -13.27
C ASN A 217 -8.26 -7.19 -12.48
N ILE A 218 -8.31 -5.90 -12.26
CA ILE A 218 -7.36 -5.14 -11.45
C ILE A 218 -8.13 -4.55 -10.26
N GLY A 219 -7.70 -4.89 -9.03
CA GLY A 219 -8.23 -4.29 -7.82
C GLY A 219 -7.61 -2.92 -7.54
N VAL A 220 -8.30 -2.10 -6.75
CA VAL A 220 -7.85 -0.74 -6.44
C VAL A 220 -7.89 -0.50 -4.94
N ILE A 221 -6.74 -0.15 -4.36
CA ILE A 221 -6.57 0.22 -2.95
C ILE A 221 -6.36 1.73 -2.87
N MET A 222 -6.95 2.38 -1.89
CA MET A 222 -6.73 3.79 -1.61
C MET A 222 -5.85 3.97 -0.39
N ASP A 223 -4.90 4.89 -0.47
CA ASP A 223 -4.16 5.34 0.69
C ASP A 223 -5.01 6.29 1.54
N PHE A 224 -5.32 5.90 2.77
CA PHE A 224 -6.24 6.58 3.68
C PHE A 224 -5.53 7.13 4.91
N VAL A 225 -5.75 8.41 5.23
CA VAL A 225 -5.03 9.15 6.26
C VAL A 225 -5.93 9.52 7.45
N PRO A 226 -6.20 8.61 8.41
CA PRO A 226 -7.05 8.90 9.56
C PRO A 226 -6.27 9.49 10.76
N VAL A 227 -5.00 9.81 10.58
CA VAL A 227 -4.09 10.30 11.65
C VAL A 227 -4.23 11.79 11.86
N HIS A 228 -4.18 12.55 10.77
CA HIS A 228 -4.08 14.01 10.79
C HIS A 228 -4.72 14.65 9.56
N PHE A 229 -4.81 15.99 9.57
CA PHE A 229 -5.36 16.79 8.48
C PHE A 229 -4.62 18.13 8.35
N ALA A 230 -4.84 18.86 7.25
CA ALA A 230 -4.21 20.14 6.96
C ALA A 230 -4.58 21.21 7.99
N VAL A 231 -3.63 22.11 8.27
CA VAL A 231 -3.82 23.22 9.23
C VAL A 231 -4.62 24.39 8.69
N ASP A 232 -5.03 24.34 7.44
CA ASP A 232 -5.71 25.42 6.72
C ASP A 232 -7.03 25.77 7.37
N SER A 233 -7.20 27.07 7.69
CA SER A 233 -8.34 27.58 8.44
C SER A 233 -9.69 27.48 7.71
N PHE A 234 -9.69 27.27 6.40
CA PHE A 234 -10.90 27.08 5.62
C PHE A 234 -11.46 25.63 5.68
N ALA A 235 -10.72 24.68 6.30
CA ALA A 235 -11.09 23.29 6.40
C ALA A 235 -11.48 22.89 7.83
N LEU A 236 -10.93 21.82 8.38
CA LEU A 236 -11.33 21.25 9.67
C LEU A 236 -10.75 21.99 10.88
N ALA A 237 -9.60 22.69 10.74
CA ALA A 237 -8.91 23.31 11.86
C ALA A 237 -9.77 24.36 12.54
N ASN A 238 -10.02 24.22 13.86
CA ASN A 238 -10.90 25.08 14.66
C ASN A 238 -12.27 25.33 14.00
N TYR A 239 -12.87 24.29 13.46
CA TYR A 239 -14.02 24.37 12.55
C TYR A 239 -15.19 25.23 13.06
N ASP A 240 -15.53 25.14 14.32
CA ASP A 240 -16.62 25.93 14.93
C ASP A 240 -16.13 27.02 15.90
N GLY A 241 -14.87 27.44 15.73
CA GLY A 241 -14.19 28.42 16.58
C GLY A 241 -13.46 27.79 17.77
N GLU A 242 -13.53 26.49 17.91
CA GLU A 242 -12.83 25.70 18.93
C GLU A 242 -12.23 24.44 18.26
N PRO A 243 -11.24 23.76 18.89
CA PRO A 243 -10.73 22.46 18.42
C PRO A 243 -11.82 21.39 18.43
N LEU A 244 -12.52 21.20 17.29
CA LEU A 244 -13.59 20.22 17.17
C LEU A 244 -13.04 18.85 16.77
N TYR A 245 -12.25 18.79 15.72
CA TYR A 245 -11.68 17.56 15.16
C TYR A 245 -10.31 17.22 15.72
N GLU A 246 -9.57 18.21 16.23
CA GLU A 246 -8.21 18.09 16.75
C GLU A 246 -8.12 18.18 18.26
N TYR A 247 -6.94 17.84 18.79
CA TYR A 247 -6.62 18.06 20.20
C TYR A 247 -6.42 19.56 20.49
N SER A 248 -6.72 19.98 21.73
CA SER A 248 -6.60 21.38 22.16
C SER A 248 -5.20 21.78 22.64
N TYR A 249 -4.31 20.81 22.86
CA TYR A 249 -2.96 21.04 23.39
C TYR A 249 -1.92 20.85 22.28
N ASP A 250 -1.13 21.86 21.97
CA ASP A 250 -0.16 21.85 20.86
C ASP A 250 0.81 20.67 20.90
N ASP A 251 1.23 20.21 22.09
CA ASP A 251 2.13 19.06 22.25
C ASP A 251 1.61 17.76 21.60
N ILE A 252 0.30 17.62 21.51
CA ILE A 252 -0.33 16.45 20.89
C ILE A 252 -1.21 16.82 19.69
N ALA A 253 -1.53 18.09 19.51
CA ALA A 253 -2.36 18.60 18.42
C ALA A 253 -1.58 18.73 17.11
N ILE A 254 -0.28 19.06 17.17
CA ILE A 254 0.56 19.28 16.00
C ILE A 254 1.38 18.02 15.75
N SER A 255 1.25 17.45 14.53
CA SER A 255 2.04 16.31 14.11
C SER A 255 3.50 16.72 13.80
N GLN A 256 4.38 15.73 13.69
CA GLN A 256 5.75 15.95 13.23
C GLN A 256 5.86 16.54 11.81
N TRP A 257 4.80 16.46 11.02
CA TRP A 257 4.70 17.03 9.66
C TRP A 257 4.04 18.41 9.63
N GLY A 258 3.75 19.01 10.80
CA GLY A 258 3.11 20.32 10.91
C GLY A 258 1.60 20.34 10.64
N SER A 259 0.96 19.18 10.52
CA SER A 259 -0.50 19.01 10.38
C SER A 259 -1.19 18.87 11.74
N LYS A 260 -2.53 18.87 11.78
CA LYS A 260 -3.33 18.70 13.02
C LYS A 260 -3.70 17.23 13.22
N ASN A 261 -3.42 16.68 14.40
CA ASN A 261 -3.81 15.32 14.76
C ASN A 261 -5.29 15.24 15.16
N PHE A 262 -6.00 14.25 14.65
CA PHE A 262 -7.38 13.97 15.06
C PHE A 262 -7.50 13.56 16.52
N ILE A 263 -8.55 14.04 17.20
CA ILE A 263 -8.90 13.62 18.56
C ILE A 263 -9.78 12.36 18.56
N HIS A 264 -9.15 11.20 18.55
CA HIS A 264 -9.86 9.91 18.47
C HIS A 264 -10.67 9.53 19.72
N SER A 265 -10.64 10.29 20.81
CA SER A 265 -11.50 10.08 21.98
C SER A 265 -12.92 10.59 21.81
N LYS A 266 -13.17 11.47 20.81
CA LYS A 266 -14.51 12.00 20.52
C LYS A 266 -15.28 11.06 19.58
N GLY A 267 -16.50 10.67 19.94
CA GLY A 267 -17.32 9.76 19.12
C GLY A 267 -17.68 10.36 17.76
N GLU A 268 -18.01 11.65 17.69
CA GLU A 268 -18.29 12.36 16.46
C GLU A 268 -17.10 12.38 15.47
N VAL A 269 -15.86 12.46 15.98
CA VAL A 269 -14.65 12.38 15.17
C VAL A 269 -14.41 10.96 14.68
N ARG A 270 -14.62 9.96 15.52
CA ARG A 270 -14.60 8.54 15.12
C ARG A 270 -15.63 8.26 14.04
N SER A 271 -16.88 8.74 14.20
CA SER A 271 -17.95 8.58 13.20
C SER A 271 -17.62 9.29 11.89
N PHE A 272 -16.98 10.47 11.93
CA PHE A 272 -16.48 11.16 10.75
C PHE A 272 -15.48 10.31 9.97
N LEU A 273 -14.42 9.84 10.64
CA LEU A 273 -13.35 9.05 10.00
C LEU A 273 -13.83 7.69 9.50
N GLN A 274 -14.66 6.99 10.30
CA GLN A 274 -15.26 5.71 9.89
C GLN A 274 -16.18 5.88 8.68
N SER A 275 -16.96 6.97 8.66
CA SER A 275 -17.82 7.30 7.52
C SER A 275 -17.02 7.66 6.29
N ALA A 276 -15.87 8.35 6.42
CA ALA A 276 -14.97 8.62 5.31
C ALA A 276 -14.37 7.32 4.75
N ALA A 277 -13.89 6.43 5.60
CA ALA A 277 -13.39 5.13 5.19
C ALA A 277 -14.45 4.30 4.45
N ASN A 278 -15.67 4.22 5.00
CA ASN A 278 -16.79 3.52 4.37
C ASN A 278 -17.20 4.15 3.04
N TYR A 279 -17.22 5.50 2.96
CA TYR A 279 -17.58 6.23 1.75
C TYR A 279 -16.72 5.85 0.54
N TRP A 280 -15.41 5.75 0.71
CA TRP A 280 -14.52 5.34 -0.38
C TRP A 280 -14.77 3.91 -0.84
N ILE A 281 -15.12 3.01 0.07
CA ILE A 281 -15.43 1.61 -0.26
C ILE A 281 -16.83 1.48 -0.87
N GLU A 282 -17.84 2.14 -0.30
CA GLU A 282 -19.24 1.99 -0.69
C GLU A 282 -19.58 2.78 -1.96
N GLU A 283 -19.15 4.05 -2.04
CA GLU A 283 -19.52 4.94 -3.14
C GLU A 283 -18.56 4.87 -4.34
N TYR A 284 -17.31 4.47 -4.13
CA TYR A 284 -16.31 4.38 -5.20
C TYR A 284 -15.87 2.94 -5.50
N HIS A 285 -16.34 1.96 -4.75
CA HIS A 285 -16.00 0.55 -4.92
C HIS A 285 -14.51 0.22 -4.76
N PHE A 286 -13.75 1.01 -3.98
CA PHE A 286 -12.38 0.62 -3.65
C PHE A 286 -12.34 -0.76 -3.00
N ASP A 287 -11.36 -1.57 -3.36
CA ASP A 287 -11.17 -2.94 -2.87
C ASP A 287 -10.47 -2.99 -1.52
N GLY A 288 -9.93 -1.88 -1.08
CA GLY A 288 -9.27 -1.80 0.22
C GLY A 288 -8.74 -0.42 0.53
N LEU A 289 -8.21 -0.32 1.74
CA LEU A 289 -7.55 0.87 2.26
C LEU A 289 -6.16 0.49 2.80
N ARG A 290 -5.16 1.28 2.46
CA ARG A 290 -3.90 1.32 3.18
C ARG A 290 -3.98 2.44 4.19
N VAL A 291 -3.82 2.14 5.48
CA VAL A 291 -3.89 3.12 6.57
C VAL A 291 -2.49 3.66 6.83
N ASP A 292 -2.34 4.94 6.57
CA ASP A 292 -1.11 5.71 6.71
C ASP A 292 -0.70 5.89 8.17
N ALA A 293 0.61 5.85 8.44
CA ALA A 293 1.25 6.22 9.69
C ALA A 293 0.57 5.64 10.95
N LEU A 294 0.24 4.34 10.92
CA LEU A 294 -0.45 3.67 12.03
C LEU A 294 0.31 3.82 13.37
N SER A 295 1.64 3.91 13.33
CA SER A 295 2.46 4.18 14.51
C SER A 295 2.04 5.46 15.26
N ASN A 296 1.64 6.50 14.52
CA ASN A 296 1.20 7.79 15.07
C ASN A 296 -0.24 7.75 15.61
N ILE A 297 -1.00 6.71 15.26
CA ILE A 297 -2.30 6.41 15.88
C ILE A 297 -2.08 5.60 17.16
N ILE A 298 -1.23 4.57 17.11
CA ILE A 298 -0.99 3.66 18.23
C ILE A 298 -0.31 4.39 19.39
N TYR A 299 0.73 5.18 19.10
CA TYR A 299 1.53 5.85 20.12
C TYR A 299 1.39 7.36 20.01
N TRP A 300 1.40 8.05 21.16
CA TRP A 300 1.40 9.50 21.16
C TRP A 300 2.57 10.06 20.35
N GLN A 301 2.26 10.81 19.27
CA GLN A 301 3.24 11.36 18.32
C GLN A 301 4.15 10.31 17.65
N GLY A 302 3.69 9.07 17.53
CA GLY A 302 4.46 7.97 16.95
C GLY A 302 5.61 7.45 17.83
N ASP A 303 5.77 7.97 19.04
CA ASP A 303 6.85 7.60 19.96
C ASP A 303 6.36 6.61 21.02
N SER A 304 6.84 5.37 20.96
CA SER A 304 6.50 4.32 21.93
C SER A 304 6.85 4.67 23.38
N ASN A 305 7.83 5.56 23.61
CA ASN A 305 8.19 6.02 24.94
C ASN A 305 7.14 6.97 25.54
N ARG A 306 6.30 7.60 24.70
CA ARG A 306 5.19 8.43 25.18
C ARG A 306 3.94 7.60 25.55
N GLY A 307 3.98 6.31 25.29
CA GLY A 307 2.90 5.36 25.62
C GLY A 307 1.83 5.28 24.55
N GLU A 308 0.94 4.31 24.73
CA GLU A 308 -0.15 3.99 23.81
C GLU A 308 -1.30 4.99 23.93
N ASN A 309 -1.82 5.46 22.79
CA ASN A 309 -3.08 6.20 22.71
C ASN A 309 -4.24 5.20 22.62
N LYS A 310 -4.76 4.79 23.76
CA LYS A 310 -5.80 3.75 23.85
C LYS A 310 -7.06 4.11 23.08
N ASP A 311 -7.47 5.38 23.11
CA ASP A 311 -8.66 5.84 22.39
C ASP A 311 -8.50 5.69 20.88
N ALA A 312 -7.32 5.97 20.37
CA ALA A 312 -7.02 5.83 18.95
C ALA A 312 -6.88 4.35 18.54
N VAL A 313 -6.30 3.51 19.38
CA VAL A 313 -6.27 2.05 19.17
C VAL A 313 -7.69 1.47 19.15
N ASP A 314 -8.56 1.88 20.07
CA ASP A 314 -9.96 1.46 20.10
C ASP A 314 -10.72 1.95 18.86
N PHE A 315 -10.42 3.17 18.37
CA PHE A 315 -10.96 3.67 17.11
C PHE A 315 -10.58 2.78 15.94
N ILE A 316 -9.29 2.43 15.77
CA ILE A 316 -8.83 1.56 14.69
C ILE A 316 -9.50 0.19 14.73
N LYS A 317 -9.58 -0.43 15.91
CA LYS A 317 -10.30 -1.71 16.09
C LYS A 317 -11.76 -1.58 15.65
N GLY A 318 -12.45 -0.54 16.12
CA GLY A 318 -13.86 -0.29 15.76
C GLY A 318 -14.05 -0.05 14.26
N MET A 319 -13.17 0.73 13.65
CA MET A 319 -13.18 1.01 12.20
C MET A 319 -12.99 -0.27 11.39
N ASN A 320 -11.93 -1.04 11.67
CA ASN A 320 -11.64 -2.27 10.94
C ASN A 320 -12.75 -3.31 11.09
N GLN A 321 -13.28 -3.48 12.33
CA GLN A 321 -14.38 -4.41 12.59
C GLN A 321 -15.65 -4.02 11.82
N GLY A 322 -16.01 -2.74 11.85
CA GLY A 322 -17.21 -2.24 11.17
C GLY A 322 -17.07 -2.36 9.65
N LEU A 323 -15.93 -1.96 9.09
CA LEU A 323 -15.67 -2.08 7.65
C LEU A 323 -15.70 -3.54 7.19
N LYS A 324 -15.07 -4.47 7.92
CA LYS A 324 -15.10 -5.91 7.60
C LYS A 324 -16.49 -6.53 7.77
N TYR A 325 -17.30 -6.02 8.67
CA TYR A 325 -18.69 -6.46 8.82
C TYR A 325 -19.55 -6.06 7.61
N MET A 326 -19.41 -4.82 7.14
CA MET A 326 -20.15 -4.30 5.98
C MET A 326 -19.60 -4.81 4.65
N HIS A 327 -18.29 -4.95 4.55
CA HIS A 327 -17.56 -5.32 3.35
C HIS A 327 -16.55 -6.46 3.63
N PRO A 328 -16.99 -7.72 3.77
CA PRO A 328 -16.19 -8.81 4.34
C PRO A 328 -14.85 -9.08 3.64
N ASN A 329 -14.78 -8.80 2.34
CA ASN A 329 -13.64 -9.20 1.49
C ASN A 329 -12.77 -8.03 1.03
N ILE A 330 -12.89 -6.85 1.65
CA ILE A 330 -11.96 -5.74 1.40
C ILE A 330 -10.59 -6.03 2.01
N ILE A 331 -9.58 -5.36 1.49
CA ILE A 331 -8.21 -5.41 1.99
C ILE A 331 -7.97 -4.22 2.92
N LEU A 332 -7.53 -4.48 4.14
CA LEU A 332 -7.05 -3.46 5.07
C LEU A 332 -5.56 -3.68 5.32
N ALA A 333 -4.73 -2.77 4.82
CA ALA A 333 -3.28 -2.80 4.97
C ALA A 333 -2.81 -1.71 5.93
N ALA A 334 -1.88 -2.05 6.81
CA ALA A 334 -1.31 -1.13 7.79
C ALA A 334 0.12 -0.73 7.41
N GLU A 335 0.41 0.57 7.38
CA GLU A 335 1.78 1.05 7.45
C GLU A 335 2.15 1.32 8.90
N ASP A 336 2.96 0.44 9.47
CA ASP A 336 3.46 0.56 10.84
C ASP A 336 4.94 0.19 10.93
N SER A 337 5.76 1.15 11.33
CA SER A 337 7.20 0.98 11.51
C SER A 337 7.60 0.44 12.89
N THR A 338 6.64 0.16 13.77
CA THR A 338 6.89 -0.27 15.15
C THR A 338 6.78 -1.78 15.33
N ALA A 339 7.23 -2.26 16.48
CA ALA A 339 7.06 -3.64 16.90
C ALA A 339 5.71 -3.87 17.64
N TYR A 340 4.69 -3.04 17.40
CA TYR A 340 3.37 -3.25 18.01
C TYR A 340 2.82 -4.61 17.57
N PRO A 341 2.41 -5.45 18.52
CA PRO A 341 2.04 -6.83 18.22
C PRO A 341 0.61 -6.97 17.73
N LYS A 342 0.33 -8.04 16.98
CA LYS A 342 -1.02 -8.43 16.59
C LYS A 342 -1.74 -7.39 15.72
N VAL A 343 -1.02 -6.67 14.88
CA VAL A 343 -1.62 -5.73 13.92
C VAL A 343 -2.58 -6.46 12.99
N THR A 344 -2.18 -7.65 12.51
CA THR A 344 -2.96 -8.46 11.57
C THR A 344 -3.77 -9.59 12.21
N ALA A 345 -3.71 -9.72 13.53
CA ALA A 345 -4.53 -10.70 14.23
C ALA A 345 -6.00 -10.25 14.33
N PRO A 346 -6.94 -11.20 14.41
CA PRO A 346 -8.35 -10.89 14.64
C PRO A 346 -8.59 -10.07 15.92
N ILE A 347 -9.61 -9.23 15.90
CA ILE A 347 -9.96 -8.37 17.05
C ILE A 347 -10.34 -9.20 18.28
N GLU A 348 -11.00 -10.34 18.07
CA GLU A 348 -11.38 -11.30 19.12
C GLU A 348 -10.16 -11.90 19.83
N GLU A 349 -9.02 -11.94 19.17
CA GLU A 349 -7.72 -12.38 19.70
C GLU A 349 -6.90 -11.22 20.30
N GLY A 350 -7.49 -10.02 20.36
CA GLY A 350 -6.85 -8.81 20.87
C GLY A 350 -6.04 -8.04 19.81
N GLY A 351 -6.16 -8.42 18.53
CA GLY A 351 -5.51 -7.76 17.40
C GLY A 351 -6.17 -6.45 16.96
N LEU A 352 -5.59 -5.82 15.92
CA LEU A 352 -6.15 -4.61 15.31
C LEU A 352 -7.07 -4.91 14.12
N GLY A 353 -7.07 -6.14 13.58
CA GLY A 353 -7.96 -6.59 12.52
C GLY A 353 -7.57 -6.15 11.11
N PHE A 354 -6.32 -5.79 10.86
CA PHE A 354 -5.80 -5.61 9.51
C PHE A 354 -5.58 -6.96 8.81
N ASP A 355 -5.61 -6.97 7.48
CA ASP A 355 -5.25 -8.15 6.69
C ASP A 355 -3.75 -8.25 6.50
N TYR A 356 -3.08 -7.10 6.30
CA TYR A 356 -1.65 -7.01 6.03
C TYR A 356 -0.99 -5.88 6.82
N LYS A 357 0.30 -6.09 7.09
CA LYS A 357 1.21 -5.07 7.61
C LYS A 357 2.41 -4.94 6.67
N TRP A 358 2.81 -3.73 6.31
CA TRP A 358 4.06 -3.50 5.59
C TRP A 358 5.26 -3.96 6.43
N ASP A 359 6.14 -4.80 5.84
CA ASP A 359 7.36 -5.21 6.53
C ASP A 359 8.47 -4.18 6.35
N MET A 360 8.39 -3.11 7.14
CA MET A 360 9.40 -2.05 7.15
C MET A 360 10.75 -2.56 7.67
N GLY A 361 10.75 -3.58 8.54
CA GLY A 361 11.96 -4.22 9.06
C GLY A 361 12.74 -4.93 7.97
N TRP A 362 12.06 -5.81 7.21
CA TRP A 362 12.64 -6.49 6.06
C TRP A 362 13.15 -5.50 5.00
N MET A 363 12.35 -4.48 4.70
CA MET A 363 12.71 -3.45 3.72
C MET A 363 14.01 -2.74 4.11
N ASN A 364 14.09 -2.23 5.34
CA ASN A 364 15.26 -1.52 5.84
C ASN A 364 16.51 -2.42 5.86
N ASP A 365 16.43 -3.62 6.43
CA ASP A 365 17.55 -4.55 6.50
C ASP A 365 18.04 -4.96 5.10
N THR A 366 17.11 -5.20 4.18
CA THR A 366 17.42 -5.57 2.80
C THR A 366 18.12 -4.42 2.07
N LEU A 367 17.58 -3.21 2.13
CA LEU A 367 18.19 -2.05 1.46
C LEU A 367 19.53 -1.66 2.08
N GLU A 368 19.69 -1.75 3.39
CA GLU A 368 20.98 -1.55 4.05
C GLU A 368 22.01 -2.57 3.58
N TYR A 369 21.64 -3.86 3.50
CA TYR A 369 22.52 -4.90 3.01
C TYR A 369 23.01 -4.61 1.58
N PHE A 370 22.13 -4.22 0.67
CA PHE A 370 22.51 -3.98 -0.73
C PHE A 370 23.31 -2.69 -0.93
N LYS A 371 23.21 -1.71 -0.03
CA LYS A 371 24.09 -0.51 -0.03
C LYS A 371 25.54 -0.82 0.32
N LEU A 372 25.80 -1.92 1.03
CA LEU A 372 27.15 -2.29 1.45
C LEU A 372 28.02 -2.66 0.25
N HIS A 373 29.33 -2.38 0.39
CA HIS A 373 30.34 -2.96 -0.49
C HIS A 373 30.21 -4.50 -0.45
N PRO A 374 30.30 -5.23 -1.56
CA PRO A 374 30.10 -6.68 -1.61
C PRO A 374 30.94 -7.46 -0.58
N TYR A 375 32.19 -7.03 -0.36
CA TYR A 375 33.07 -7.61 0.66
C TYR A 375 32.49 -7.53 2.08
N ASP A 376 31.79 -6.44 2.44
CA ASP A 376 31.24 -6.23 3.77
C ASP A 376 29.91 -6.97 3.99
N ARG A 377 29.25 -7.43 2.91
CA ARG A 377 28.00 -8.21 2.96
C ARG A 377 28.16 -9.52 3.72
N ARG A 378 29.34 -10.11 3.73
CA ARG A 378 29.66 -11.32 4.52
C ARG A 378 29.34 -11.13 6.00
N ARG A 379 29.69 -9.97 6.57
CA ARG A 379 29.42 -9.63 7.97
C ARG A 379 27.95 -9.27 8.23
N ALA A 380 27.24 -8.83 7.22
CA ALA A 380 25.84 -8.46 7.26
C ALA A 380 24.90 -9.57 6.76
N TYR A 381 25.43 -10.76 6.49
CA TYR A 381 24.70 -11.89 5.88
C TYR A 381 23.34 -12.14 6.54
N HIS A 382 23.29 -12.13 7.86
CA HIS A 382 22.06 -12.43 8.60
C HIS A 382 21.00 -11.31 8.58
N LYS A 383 21.28 -10.13 8.03
CA LYS A 383 20.23 -9.13 7.77
C LYS A 383 19.14 -9.68 6.85
N LEU A 384 19.50 -10.49 5.83
CA LEU A 384 18.55 -11.08 4.90
C LEU A 384 17.84 -12.32 5.45
N THR A 385 18.40 -13.01 6.45
CA THR A 385 17.76 -14.17 7.06
C THR A 385 16.93 -13.82 8.29
N PHE A 386 17.15 -12.64 8.88
CA PHE A 386 16.55 -12.22 10.14
C PHE A 386 15.03 -12.09 10.04
N SER A 387 14.49 -11.60 8.92
CA SER A 387 13.05 -11.46 8.71
C SER A 387 12.28 -12.75 8.98
N MET A 388 12.83 -13.90 8.61
CA MET A 388 12.19 -15.20 8.84
C MET A 388 12.07 -15.60 10.31
N MET A 389 12.76 -14.91 11.23
CA MET A 389 12.63 -15.13 12.67
C MET A 389 11.31 -14.58 13.22
N TYR A 390 10.74 -13.55 12.58
CA TYR A 390 9.50 -12.90 13.02
C TYR A 390 8.39 -12.95 11.98
N PHE A 391 8.67 -13.33 10.74
CA PHE A 391 7.75 -13.23 9.60
C PHE A 391 6.35 -13.80 9.88
N TYR A 392 6.27 -14.92 10.58
CA TYR A 392 4.99 -15.58 10.89
C TYR A 392 4.23 -14.97 12.10
N SER A 393 4.71 -13.85 12.66
CA SER A 393 4.01 -13.12 13.71
C SER A 393 2.89 -12.22 13.18
N GLU A 394 2.97 -11.83 11.91
CA GLU A 394 2.01 -10.98 11.22
C GLU A 394 1.83 -11.46 9.76
N HIS A 395 0.80 -10.97 9.08
CA HIS A 395 0.69 -11.15 7.63
C HIS A 395 1.41 -10.00 6.92
N PHE A 396 2.70 -10.19 6.67
CA PHE A 396 3.52 -9.15 6.09
C PHE A 396 3.32 -8.99 4.58
N LEU A 397 3.41 -7.73 4.13
CA LEU A 397 3.49 -7.29 2.75
C LEU A 397 4.86 -6.64 2.55
N MET A 398 5.58 -7.03 1.49
CA MET A 398 6.94 -6.57 1.18
C MET A 398 6.88 -5.26 0.38
N PRO A 399 7.21 -4.08 0.96
CA PRO A 399 7.10 -2.81 0.26
C PRO A 399 8.43 -2.34 -0.30
N PHE A 400 8.45 -1.88 -1.55
CA PHE A 400 9.36 -0.85 -2.03
C PHE A 400 8.52 0.35 -2.45
N SER A 401 8.10 1.12 -1.45
CA SER A 401 7.13 2.22 -1.57
C SER A 401 7.76 3.54 -2.02
N HIS A 402 6.91 4.55 -2.20
CA HIS A 402 7.30 5.92 -2.54
C HIS A 402 8.31 6.52 -1.54
N ASP A 403 8.18 6.22 -0.24
CA ASP A 403 9.03 6.76 0.81
C ASP A 403 10.50 6.38 0.66
N GLU A 404 10.80 5.28 -0.02
CA GLU A 404 12.17 4.80 -0.17
C GLU A 404 12.93 5.46 -1.32
N VAL A 405 12.28 6.28 -2.15
CA VAL A 405 12.86 6.86 -3.36
C VAL A 405 12.81 8.39 -3.39
N VAL A 406 12.76 9.01 -2.22
CA VAL A 406 12.65 10.47 -2.02
C VAL A 406 13.62 10.97 -0.93
N HIS A 407 13.74 12.27 -0.80
CA HIS A 407 14.41 12.97 0.31
C HIS A 407 15.89 12.59 0.52
N GLY A 408 16.63 12.35 -0.56
CA GLY A 408 18.06 12.01 -0.51
C GLY A 408 18.33 10.55 -0.17
N LYS A 409 17.30 9.68 -0.19
CA LYS A 409 17.45 8.24 0.05
C LYS A 409 18.01 7.49 -1.16
N ALA A 410 18.08 8.08 -2.34
CA ALA A 410 18.34 7.51 -3.65
C ALA A 410 17.27 6.51 -4.12
N THR A 411 17.18 6.19 -5.42
CA THR A 411 16.26 5.18 -5.94
C THR A 411 16.74 3.76 -5.64
N ILE A 412 15.87 2.76 -5.82
CA ILE A 412 16.23 1.36 -5.52
C ILE A 412 17.49 0.95 -6.29
N VAL A 413 17.57 1.23 -7.60
CA VAL A 413 18.75 0.90 -8.41
C VAL A 413 19.97 1.73 -7.98
N GLN A 414 19.81 3.00 -7.64
CA GLN A 414 20.90 3.85 -7.20
C GLN A 414 21.51 3.42 -5.85
N LYS A 415 20.72 2.79 -4.98
CA LYS A 415 21.20 2.23 -3.71
C LYS A 415 22.20 1.08 -3.92
N MET A 416 22.16 0.41 -5.08
CA MET A 416 23.06 -0.72 -5.38
C MET A 416 24.51 -0.23 -5.50
N HIS A 417 25.44 -1.04 -4.98
CA HIS A 417 26.87 -0.73 -5.04
C HIS A 417 27.43 -0.90 -6.46
N GLY A 418 28.51 -0.17 -6.78
CA GLY A 418 29.28 -0.33 -8.02
C GLY A 418 28.83 0.56 -9.17
N GLU A 419 29.31 0.20 -10.36
CA GLU A 419 29.07 0.92 -11.59
C GLU A 419 27.69 0.61 -12.20
N TYR A 420 27.32 1.31 -13.25
CA TYR A 420 26.03 1.24 -13.91
C TYR A 420 25.54 -0.20 -14.16
N ASP A 421 26.34 -1.03 -14.80
CA ASP A 421 25.94 -2.42 -15.13
C ASP A 421 25.77 -3.30 -13.88
N ASP A 422 26.64 -3.12 -12.88
CA ASP A 422 26.58 -3.89 -11.63
C ASP A 422 25.35 -3.54 -10.79
N LYS A 423 24.91 -2.27 -10.86
CA LYS A 423 23.66 -1.86 -10.19
C LYS A 423 22.45 -2.62 -10.69
N PHE A 424 22.33 -2.79 -12.01
CA PHE A 424 21.22 -3.55 -12.59
C PHE A 424 21.27 -5.05 -12.31
N LYS A 425 22.49 -5.65 -12.27
CA LYS A 425 22.64 -7.05 -11.87
C LYS A 425 22.14 -7.26 -10.43
N GLN A 426 22.56 -6.40 -9.52
CA GLN A 426 22.12 -6.44 -8.12
C GLN A 426 20.63 -6.18 -7.96
N ALA A 427 20.08 -5.19 -8.68
CA ALA A 427 18.64 -4.90 -8.65
C ALA A 427 17.82 -6.10 -9.11
N ARG A 428 18.22 -6.78 -10.19
CA ARG A 428 17.54 -8.02 -10.62
C ARG A 428 17.58 -9.10 -9.54
N ALA A 429 18.73 -9.33 -8.93
CA ALA A 429 18.87 -10.33 -7.87
C ALA A 429 18.06 -9.95 -6.62
N LEU A 430 18.05 -8.66 -6.26
CA LEU A 430 17.22 -8.11 -5.17
C LEU A 430 15.71 -8.35 -5.42
N TYR A 431 15.21 -7.99 -6.61
CA TYR A 431 13.79 -8.17 -6.92
C TYR A 431 13.41 -9.66 -6.96
N MET A 432 14.25 -10.54 -7.50
CA MET A 432 14.01 -11.98 -7.37
C MET A 432 13.99 -12.43 -5.90
N TYR A 433 14.87 -11.91 -5.05
CA TYR A 433 14.82 -12.20 -3.61
C TYR A 433 13.50 -11.72 -2.98
N MET A 434 13.07 -10.49 -3.25
CA MET A 434 11.80 -9.95 -2.78
C MET A 434 10.61 -10.84 -3.22
N TYR A 435 10.58 -11.24 -4.49
CA TYR A 435 9.47 -12.01 -5.05
C TYR A 435 9.44 -13.47 -4.59
N ALA A 436 10.59 -14.06 -4.28
CA ALA A 436 10.67 -15.38 -3.67
C ALA A 436 10.47 -15.37 -2.14
N HIS A 437 10.74 -14.26 -1.45
CA HIS A 437 10.46 -14.14 -0.02
C HIS A 437 8.94 -14.29 0.23
N PRO A 438 8.49 -14.98 1.30
CA PRO A 438 7.07 -14.99 1.65
C PRO A 438 6.50 -13.58 1.83
N GLY A 439 5.20 -13.43 1.63
CA GLY A 439 4.47 -12.17 1.75
C GLY A 439 4.06 -11.56 0.42
N LYS A 440 3.06 -10.67 0.44
CA LYS A 440 2.55 -9.97 -0.74
C LYS A 440 3.53 -8.88 -1.20
N LYS A 441 3.35 -8.34 -2.41
CA LYS A 441 4.34 -7.46 -3.04
C LYS A 441 3.76 -6.09 -3.32
N LEU A 442 4.53 -5.05 -3.02
CA LEU A 442 4.24 -3.68 -3.41
C LEU A 442 5.49 -3.03 -4.02
N ASN A 443 5.31 -2.43 -5.18
CA ASN A 443 6.38 -1.72 -5.88
C ASN A 443 5.88 -0.36 -6.36
N PHE A 444 6.59 0.70 -5.99
CA PHE A 444 6.25 2.05 -6.40
C PHE A 444 6.64 2.32 -7.85
N MET A 445 5.82 3.10 -8.56
CA MET A 445 6.06 3.54 -9.93
C MET A 445 7.45 4.13 -10.14
N GLY A 446 8.09 3.78 -11.26
CA GLY A 446 9.45 4.19 -11.59
C GLY A 446 10.54 3.21 -11.13
N ASN A 447 10.27 2.41 -10.11
CA ASN A 447 11.19 1.36 -9.68
C ASN A 447 11.38 0.31 -10.78
N GLU A 448 10.30 -0.06 -11.48
CA GLU A 448 10.30 -1.09 -12.53
C GLU A 448 11.03 -0.69 -13.81
N ILE A 449 11.19 0.62 -14.05
CA ILE A 449 12.00 1.12 -15.19
C ILE A 449 13.46 1.38 -14.78
N GLY A 450 13.79 1.15 -13.50
CA GLY A 450 15.13 1.42 -12.98
C GLY A 450 15.48 2.89 -12.92
N GLN A 451 14.53 3.75 -12.59
CA GLN A 451 14.72 5.19 -12.57
C GLN A 451 15.90 5.60 -11.67
N PHE A 452 16.72 6.53 -12.14
CA PHE A 452 17.87 7.04 -11.38
C PHE A 452 17.56 8.32 -10.61
N ARG A 453 16.67 9.15 -11.12
CA ARG A 453 16.20 10.33 -10.39
C ARG A 453 15.22 9.91 -9.30
N GLU A 454 15.40 10.45 -8.09
CA GLU A 454 14.38 10.33 -7.04
C GLU A 454 13.04 10.84 -7.53
N TRP A 455 11.97 10.28 -6.97
CA TRP A 455 10.63 10.70 -7.30
C TRP A 455 10.41 12.18 -6.93
N ASP A 456 9.68 12.88 -7.79
CA ASP A 456 9.30 14.28 -7.67
C ASP A 456 7.86 14.43 -8.16
N GLU A 457 6.95 14.84 -7.30
CA GLU A 457 5.52 14.97 -7.61
C GLU A 457 5.22 15.98 -8.73
N LYS A 458 6.14 16.89 -9.00
CA LYS A 458 6.00 17.93 -10.04
C LYS A 458 6.35 17.44 -11.43
N ARG A 459 7.03 16.29 -11.53
CA ARG A 459 7.55 15.74 -12.78
C ARG A 459 7.01 14.34 -13.02
N GLU A 460 6.79 13.97 -14.28
CA GLU A 460 6.51 12.58 -14.63
C GLU A 460 7.73 11.67 -14.39
N GLN A 461 7.52 10.36 -14.41
CA GLN A 461 8.61 9.40 -14.40
C GLN A 461 9.48 9.58 -15.63
N ASP A 462 10.76 9.26 -15.53
CA ASP A 462 11.73 9.42 -16.63
C ASP A 462 11.53 8.32 -17.70
N TRP A 463 10.35 8.30 -18.36
CA TRP A 463 9.99 7.25 -19.32
C TRP A 463 10.94 7.14 -20.51
N ASP A 464 11.63 8.21 -20.85
CA ASP A 464 12.64 8.28 -21.91
C ASP A 464 13.89 7.43 -21.61
N ILE A 465 14.16 7.10 -20.35
CA ILE A 465 15.26 6.19 -20.01
C ILE A 465 15.09 4.80 -20.61
N LEU A 466 13.88 4.40 -20.98
CA LEU A 466 13.62 3.12 -21.67
C LEU A 466 14.24 3.04 -23.07
N GLU A 467 14.69 4.15 -23.65
CA GLU A 467 15.50 4.16 -24.88
C GLU A 467 16.90 3.57 -24.63
N TYR A 468 17.38 3.57 -23.39
CA TYR A 468 18.66 2.96 -23.03
C TYR A 468 18.53 1.45 -22.83
N PRO A 469 19.39 0.65 -23.47
CA PRO A 469 19.23 -0.81 -23.50
C PRO A 469 19.12 -1.47 -22.12
N MET A 470 19.87 -0.99 -21.12
CA MET A 470 19.87 -1.61 -19.80
C MET A 470 18.56 -1.38 -19.05
N HIS A 471 18.00 -0.17 -19.12
CA HIS A 471 16.69 0.16 -18.54
C HIS A 471 15.57 -0.62 -19.24
N ASN A 472 15.58 -0.69 -20.56
CA ASN A 472 14.60 -1.46 -21.33
C ASN A 472 14.62 -2.96 -20.96
N LYS A 473 15.82 -3.54 -20.84
CA LYS A 473 16.00 -4.94 -20.46
C LYS A 473 15.60 -5.18 -19.00
N PHE A 474 15.86 -4.22 -18.11
CA PHE A 474 15.41 -4.29 -16.72
C PHE A 474 13.88 -4.20 -16.61
N HIS A 475 13.27 -3.31 -17.37
CA HIS A 475 11.81 -3.20 -17.44
C HIS A 475 11.15 -4.51 -17.92
N ARG A 476 11.73 -5.13 -18.98
CA ARG A 476 11.31 -6.46 -19.42
C ARG A 476 11.48 -7.51 -18.33
N PHE A 477 12.62 -7.49 -17.63
CA PHE A 477 12.87 -8.40 -16.49
C PHE A 477 11.78 -8.25 -15.41
N MET A 478 11.43 -7.03 -15.03
CA MET A 478 10.40 -6.77 -14.02
C MET A 478 9.03 -7.29 -14.45
N ARG A 479 8.65 -7.08 -15.72
CA ARG A 479 7.43 -7.66 -16.29
C ARG A 479 7.42 -9.18 -16.16
N ASP A 480 8.47 -9.84 -16.61
CA ASP A 480 8.55 -11.30 -16.63
C ASP A 480 8.58 -11.87 -15.20
N LEU A 481 9.23 -11.19 -14.24
CA LEU A 481 9.21 -11.56 -12.82
C LEU A 481 7.81 -11.43 -12.21
N ASN A 482 7.10 -10.36 -12.49
CA ASN A 482 5.71 -10.16 -12.06
C ASN A 482 4.81 -11.28 -12.60
N LEU A 483 4.95 -11.63 -13.89
CA LEU A 483 4.20 -12.72 -14.52
C LEU A 483 4.55 -14.09 -13.89
N VAL A 484 5.81 -14.33 -13.58
CA VAL A 484 6.22 -15.53 -12.82
C VAL A 484 5.51 -15.55 -11.46
N TYR A 485 5.53 -14.46 -10.72
CA TYR A 485 4.88 -14.39 -9.40
C TYR A 485 3.39 -14.73 -9.47
N ILE A 486 2.62 -14.07 -10.33
CA ILE A 486 1.16 -14.28 -10.37
C ILE A 486 0.72 -15.63 -10.92
N ASN A 487 1.60 -16.35 -11.65
CA ASN A 487 1.27 -17.63 -12.28
C ASN A 487 1.80 -18.85 -11.51
N HIS A 488 2.64 -18.67 -10.49
CA HIS A 488 3.24 -19.77 -9.73
C HIS A 488 2.77 -19.80 -8.27
N PRO A 489 1.80 -20.64 -7.92
CA PRO A 489 1.21 -20.71 -6.58
C PRO A 489 2.23 -20.88 -5.44
N ALA A 490 3.35 -21.56 -5.67
CA ALA A 490 4.39 -21.68 -4.66
C ALA A 490 4.93 -20.33 -4.17
N LEU A 491 4.84 -19.26 -4.96
CA LEU A 491 5.34 -17.94 -4.60
C LEU A 491 4.36 -17.09 -3.77
N PHE A 492 3.08 -17.49 -3.66
CA PHE A 492 2.07 -16.65 -2.98
C PHE A 492 1.03 -17.42 -2.14
N ASN A 493 0.73 -18.71 -2.47
CA ASN A 493 -0.42 -19.39 -1.88
C ASN A 493 -0.24 -19.70 -0.39
N SER A 494 0.96 -20.09 0.00
CA SER A 494 1.29 -20.49 1.38
C SER A 494 2.22 -19.51 2.07
N ASP A 495 2.09 -18.21 1.78
CA ASP A 495 2.96 -17.17 2.33
C ASP A 495 2.98 -17.18 3.86
N TYR A 496 1.83 -17.31 4.48
CA TYR A 496 1.66 -17.18 5.94
C TYR A 496 1.61 -18.52 6.67
N GLU A 497 1.99 -19.59 5.99
CA GLU A 497 2.10 -20.93 6.57
C GLU A 497 3.57 -21.36 6.65
N THR A 498 4.04 -21.80 7.81
CA THR A 498 5.44 -22.22 8.00
C THR A 498 5.89 -23.32 7.04
N LYS A 499 4.95 -24.15 6.56
CA LYS A 499 5.24 -25.18 5.54
C LYS A 499 5.49 -24.63 4.14
N GLY A 500 5.15 -23.35 3.88
CA GLY A 500 5.31 -22.68 2.58
C GLY A 500 6.75 -22.24 2.29
N PHE A 501 7.64 -22.32 3.27
CA PHE A 501 9.04 -21.88 3.16
C PHE A 501 9.99 -22.86 3.85
N ASN A 502 11.15 -23.11 3.21
CA ASN A 502 12.20 -23.94 3.80
C ASN A 502 13.58 -23.43 3.41
N TRP A 503 14.40 -23.08 4.40
CA TRP A 503 15.82 -22.85 4.16
C TRP A 503 16.52 -24.14 3.74
N VAL A 504 17.11 -24.16 2.55
CA VAL A 504 17.98 -25.25 2.09
C VAL A 504 19.42 -24.99 2.51
N ASN A 505 19.89 -23.76 2.33
CA ASN A 505 21.19 -23.32 2.81
C ASN A 505 21.17 -21.81 3.13
N CYS A 506 21.43 -21.47 4.38
CA CYS A 506 21.56 -20.10 4.88
C CYS A 506 22.83 -19.92 5.76
N HIS A 507 23.92 -20.67 5.42
CA HIS A 507 25.18 -20.70 6.14
C HIS A 507 26.38 -20.59 5.18
N GLU A 508 26.25 -19.73 4.15
CA GLU A 508 27.31 -19.46 3.17
C GLU A 508 27.73 -17.98 3.23
N GLU A 509 28.00 -17.51 4.43
CA GLU A 509 28.34 -16.11 4.71
C GLU A 509 29.52 -15.62 3.88
N GLU A 510 30.56 -16.44 3.76
CA GLU A 510 31.77 -16.10 2.99
C GLU A 510 31.50 -15.92 1.48
N LYS A 511 30.47 -16.58 0.96
CA LYS A 511 30.10 -16.49 -0.45
C LYS A 511 28.90 -15.58 -0.70
N CYS A 512 28.21 -15.13 0.35
CA CYS A 512 26.93 -14.40 0.25
C CYS A 512 25.89 -15.14 -0.61
N ILE A 513 25.83 -16.48 -0.47
CA ILE A 513 24.88 -17.33 -1.18
C ILE A 513 23.74 -17.71 -0.23
N TYR A 514 22.50 -17.63 -0.75
CA TYR A 514 21.27 -18.01 -0.05
C TYR A 514 20.48 -18.98 -0.90
N VAL A 515 19.95 -20.04 -0.29
CA VAL A 515 19.16 -21.04 -0.98
C VAL A 515 17.95 -21.41 -0.14
N PHE A 516 16.76 -21.29 -0.70
CA PHE A 516 15.53 -21.70 -0.04
C PHE A 516 14.48 -22.24 -1.04
N GLU A 517 13.52 -22.95 -0.50
CA GLU A 517 12.36 -23.46 -1.24
C GLU A 517 11.10 -22.68 -0.89
N ARG A 518 10.28 -22.41 -1.90
CA ARG A 518 8.89 -22.03 -1.78
C ARG A 518 8.02 -23.22 -2.13
N ILE A 519 7.04 -23.48 -1.29
CA ILE A 519 6.28 -24.74 -1.33
C ILE A 519 4.79 -24.45 -1.23
N CYS A 520 4.02 -24.96 -2.17
CA CYS A 520 2.59 -25.13 -2.02
C CYS A 520 2.22 -26.59 -2.35
N LYS A 521 0.94 -26.93 -2.24
CA LYS A 521 0.46 -28.32 -2.36
C LYS A 521 0.99 -29.07 -3.58
N ASP A 522 0.99 -28.42 -4.74
CA ASP A 522 1.22 -29.05 -6.04
C ASP A 522 2.47 -28.50 -6.77
N GLU A 523 3.19 -27.58 -6.15
CA GLU A 523 4.33 -26.91 -6.76
C GLU A 523 5.42 -26.60 -5.73
N LYS A 524 6.67 -26.76 -6.14
CA LYS A 524 7.84 -26.37 -5.36
C LYS A 524 8.83 -25.61 -6.24
N ILE A 525 9.32 -24.49 -5.74
CA ILE A 525 10.33 -23.65 -6.39
C ILE A 525 11.56 -23.58 -5.50
N LEU A 526 12.72 -23.93 -6.05
CA LEU A 526 14.02 -23.73 -5.42
C LEU A 526 14.59 -22.41 -5.93
N ALA A 527 14.88 -21.50 -5.01
CA ALA A 527 15.46 -20.18 -5.29
C ALA A 527 16.89 -20.10 -4.77
N LEU A 528 17.82 -19.70 -5.63
CA LEU A 528 19.23 -19.53 -5.32
C LEU A 528 19.64 -18.10 -5.63
N PHE A 529 20.48 -17.53 -4.76
CA PHE A 529 20.95 -16.14 -4.87
C PHE A 529 22.45 -16.08 -4.57
N ASN A 530 23.19 -15.39 -5.41
CA ASN A 530 24.57 -14.97 -5.16
C ASN A 530 24.59 -13.44 -5.11
N PHE A 531 24.80 -12.86 -3.94
CA PHE A 531 24.87 -11.42 -3.74
C PHE A 531 26.32 -10.90 -3.62
N SER A 532 27.32 -11.77 -3.88
CA SER A 532 28.72 -11.35 -3.98
C SER A 532 29.10 -10.92 -5.40
N ASP A 533 30.24 -10.28 -5.54
CA ASP A 533 30.91 -9.96 -6.79
C ASP A 533 31.77 -11.12 -7.33
N GLU A 534 31.74 -12.27 -6.68
CA GLU A 534 32.52 -13.44 -7.03
C GLU A 534 31.71 -14.45 -7.87
N TYR A 535 32.40 -15.10 -8.82
CA TYR A 535 31.85 -16.23 -9.57
C TYR A 535 32.14 -17.55 -8.83
N HIS A 536 31.07 -18.26 -8.44
CA HIS A 536 31.19 -19.54 -7.74
C HIS A 536 30.90 -20.70 -8.67
N LYS A 537 31.94 -21.29 -9.24
CA LYS A 537 31.84 -22.41 -10.17
C LYS A 537 31.48 -23.70 -9.44
N GLY A 538 30.47 -24.41 -9.94
CA GLY A 538 30.08 -25.73 -9.45
C GLY A 538 29.62 -25.70 -7.99
N PHE A 539 28.92 -24.66 -7.54
CA PHE A 539 28.33 -24.61 -6.20
C PHE A 539 27.30 -25.75 -6.06
N GLU A 540 27.41 -26.53 -5.00
CA GLU A 540 26.60 -27.74 -4.82
C GLU A 540 25.52 -27.54 -3.77
N VAL A 541 24.30 -27.89 -4.15
CA VAL A 541 23.11 -27.85 -3.27
C VAL A 541 22.48 -29.24 -3.22
N GLN A 542 22.32 -29.76 -2.03
CA GLN A 542 21.57 -31.02 -1.87
C GLN A 542 20.09 -30.78 -2.07
N ILE A 543 19.49 -31.53 -2.99
CA ILE A 543 18.06 -31.50 -3.29
C ILE A 543 17.44 -32.88 -3.06
N LYS A 544 16.16 -32.89 -2.67
CA LYS A 544 15.40 -34.13 -2.48
C LYS A 544 14.61 -34.51 -3.73
N ASP A 545 14.19 -33.49 -4.43
CA ASP A 545 13.27 -33.59 -5.57
C ASP A 545 14.03 -33.53 -6.90
N GLU A 546 13.33 -33.76 -7.98
CA GLU A 546 13.89 -33.66 -9.33
C GLU A 546 13.76 -32.24 -9.84
N VAL A 547 14.80 -31.73 -10.48
CA VAL A 547 14.76 -30.43 -11.19
C VAL A 547 14.06 -30.65 -12.52
N LEU A 548 12.95 -29.95 -12.74
CA LEU A 548 12.21 -30.00 -13.99
C LEU A 548 12.74 -29.00 -15.00
N GLU A 549 12.83 -27.75 -14.61
CA GLU A 549 13.26 -26.65 -15.48
C GLU A 549 13.75 -25.43 -14.71
N VAL A 550 14.47 -24.56 -15.43
CA VAL A 550 14.78 -23.20 -14.96
C VAL A 550 13.56 -22.34 -15.22
N LEU A 551 12.92 -21.87 -14.17
CA LEU A 551 11.76 -20.99 -14.26
C LEU A 551 12.17 -19.55 -14.58
N MET A 552 13.22 -19.04 -13.92
CA MET A 552 13.75 -17.71 -14.14
C MET A 552 15.24 -17.64 -13.82
N ASP A 553 16.01 -16.92 -14.65
CA ASP A 553 17.44 -16.69 -14.47
C ASP A 553 17.76 -15.20 -14.72
N SER A 554 18.20 -14.48 -13.69
CA SER A 554 18.52 -13.06 -13.78
C SER A 554 19.69 -12.72 -14.70
N SER A 555 20.49 -13.75 -15.07
CA SER A 555 21.76 -13.58 -15.77
C SER A 555 21.64 -13.67 -17.29
N ILE A 556 20.48 -13.94 -17.84
CA ILE A 556 20.30 -14.08 -19.28
C ILE A 556 20.48 -12.73 -20.02
N ASN A 557 20.92 -12.81 -21.28
CA ASN A 557 21.20 -11.63 -22.11
C ASN A 557 19.97 -10.75 -22.36
N GLU A 558 18.79 -11.38 -22.38
CA GLU A 558 17.49 -10.71 -22.56
C GLU A 558 17.19 -9.72 -21.43
N TYR A 559 17.74 -9.93 -20.24
CA TYR A 559 17.64 -9.06 -19.08
C TYR A 559 18.88 -8.17 -18.87
N GLY A 560 19.87 -8.25 -19.75
CA GLY A 560 21.14 -7.51 -19.64
C GLY A 560 22.17 -8.19 -18.75
N GLY A 561 22.06 -9.51 -18.58
CA GLY A 561 23.08 -10.33 -17.93
C GLY A 561 24.14 -10.87 -18.89
N ASP A 562 25.05 -11.67 -18.37
CA ASP A 562 26.25 -12.17 -19.08
C ASP A 562 26.02 -13.54 -19.76
N GLY A 563 24.81 -14.05 -19.73
CA GLY A 563 24.42 -15.34 -20.31
C GLY A 563 23.73 -16.28 -19.32
N ARG A 564 23.22 -17.40 -19.81
CA ARG A 564 22.49 -18.38 -18.98
C ARG A 564 23.40 -19.00 -17.91
N THR A 565 22.80 -19.34 -16.79
CA THR A 565 23.45 -20.07 -15.72
C THR A 565 23.60 -21.55 -16.09
N ASP A 566 24.82 -22.07 -16.03
CA ASP A 566 25.11 -23.48 -16.26
C ASP A 566 24.84 -24.30 -15.00
N TYR A 567 24.18 -25.45 -15.15
CA TYR A 567 23.93 -26.37 -14.05
C TYR A 567 23.93 -27.82 -14.50
N LYS A 568 24.12 -28.74 -13.56
CA LYS A 568 24.02 -30.20 -13.77
C LYS A 568 23.50 -30.88 -12.51
N ILE A 569 22.85 -32.02 -12.70
CA ILE A 569 22.41 -32.87 -11.59
C ILE A 569 23.42 -34.01 -11.44
N LEU A 570 23.94 -34.13 -10.22
CA LEU A 570 24.83 -35.22 -9.81
C LEU A 570 24.08 -36.18 -8.90
N ILE A 571 24.29 -37.46 -9.08
CA ILE A 571 23.74 -38.53 -8.24
C ILE A 571 24.91 -39.26 -7.57
N GLU A 572 25.02 -39.11 -6.26
CA GLU A 572 26.00 -39.83 -5.46
C GLU A 572 25.33 -41.01 -4.77
N GLU A 573 25.89 -42.19 -4.94
CA GLU A 573 25.43 -43.41 -4.25
C GLU A 573 26.30 -43.67 -3.04
N TYR A 574 25.71 -43.68 -1.85
CA TYR A 574 26.38 -44.06 -0.62
C TYR A 574 25.96 -45.48 -0.21
N ILE A 575 26.96 -46.36 -0.06
CA ILE A 575 26.77 -47.70 0.47
C ILE A 575 27.19 -47.67 1.94
N LYS A 576 26.24 -47.83 2.86
CA LYS A 576 26.55 -47.99 4.29
C LYS A 576 26.57 -49.47 4.62
N TYR A 577 27.73 -49.91 5.10
CA TYR A 577 27.89 -51.25 5.67
C TYR A 577 27.61 -51.17 7.18
N TYR A 578 26.68 -51.95 7.66
CA TYR A 578 26.46 -52.13 9.11
C TYR A 578 27.05 -53.48 9.50
N GLU A 579 28.10 -53.46 10.36
CA GLU A 579 28.55 -54.66 11.03
C GLU A 579 27.57 -55.02 12.13
N ASN A 580 26.90 -56.14 12.02
CA ASN A 580 26.11 -56.69 13.11
C ASN A 580 27.07 -57.30 14.14
N SER A 581 27.24 -56.64 15.28
CA SER A 581 28.11 -57.09 16.37
C SER A 581 27.54 -58.22 17.25
N ASP A 582 26.33 -58.74 16.95
CA ASP A 582 25.70 -59.81 17.72
C ASP A 582 25.25 -60.98 16.82
N LYS A 583 26.05 -61.98 16.81
CA LYS A 583 25.92 -63.36 16.23
C LYS A 583 26.70 -63.53 14.93
N GLY A 584 27.69 -64.39 15.02
CA GLY A 584 28.64 -64.86 14.02
C GLY A 584 28.13 -65.36 12.66
N ASP A 585 27.20 -64.68 12.04
CA ASP A 585 26.79 -64.87 10.67
C ASP A 585 27.07 -63.57 9.87
N SER A 586 27.90 -63.67 8.86
CA SER A 586 28.36 -62.60 7.99
C SER A 586 27.28 -62.15 6.97
N ASN A 587 26.17 -61.71 7.44
CA ASN A 587 25.19 -61.01 6.61
C ASN A 587 25.28 -59.51 6.88
N SER A 588 26.17 -58.84 6.13
CA SER A 588 26.17 -57.36 6.07
C SER A 588 24.89 -56.84 5.43
N VAL A 589 24.08 -56.15 6.19
CA VAL A 589 22.94 -55.40 5.62
C VAL A 589 23.50 -54.20 4.88
N VAL A 590 23.43 -54.19 3.57
CA VAL A 590 23.82 -53.09 2.71
C VAL A 590 22.60 -52.19 2.55
N SER A 591 22.62 -50.97 3.14
CA SER A 591 21.67 -49.95 2.77
C SER A 591 22.34 -48.99 1.77
N SER A 592 21.80 -48.92 0.55
CA SER A 592 22.21 -47.89 -0.41
C SER A 592 21.27 -46.66 -0.26
N SER A 593 21.83 -45.48 -0.04
CA SER A 593 21.10 -44.21 -0.15
C SER A 593 21.68 -43.41 -1.31
N LYS A 594 20.79 -42.84 -2.14
CA LYS A 594 21.16 -41.95 -3.22
C LYS A 594 21.00 -40.51 -2.72
N LYS A 595 22.04 -39.70 -2.90
CA LYS A 595 22.03 -38.28 -2.66
C LYS A 595 22.02 -37.57 -4.01
N ARG A 596 21.06 -36.68 -4.21
CA ARG A 596 20.96 -35.87 -5.42
C ARG A 596 21.53 -34.46 -5.12
N LEU A 597 22.45 -33.99 -5.96
CA LEU A 597 23.08 -32.70 -5.86
C LEU A 597 22.79 -31.90 -7.13
N LEU A 598 22.35 -30.66 -6.96
CA LEU A 598 22.38 -29.63 -7.99
C LEU A 598 23.73 -28.95 -7.93
N SER A 599 24.56 -29.11 -8.98
CA SER A 599 25.83 -28.37 -9.14
C SER A 599 25.57 -27.23 -10.12
N ILE A 600 25.76 -25.99 -9.69
CA ILE A 600 25.38 -24.78 -10.42
C ILE A 600 26.53 -23.75 -10.42
N ASP A 601 26.72 -23.09 -11.55
CA ASP A 601 27.68 -22.01 -11.71
C ASP A 601 27.01 -20.66 -11.35
N MET A 602 27.20 -20.21 -10.09
CA MET A 602 26.59 -18.97 -9.60
C MET A 602 27.41 -17.74 -10.05
N ARG A 603 26.84 -16.98 -10.98
CA ARG A 603 27.43 -15.73 -11.48
C ARG A 603 27.41 -14.62 -10.41
N PRO A 604 28.28 -13.60 -10.48
CA PRO A 604 28.19 -12.44 -9.62
C PRO A 604 26.81 -11.78 -9.70
N TYR A 605 26.25 -11.42 -8.54
CA TYR A 605 24.97 -10.70 -8.43
C TYR A 605 23.83 -11.39 -9.21
N SER A 606 23.67 -12.69 -9.03
CA SER A 606 22.69 -13.48 -9.79
C SER A 606 21.67 -14.17 -8.90
N ALA A 607 20.52 -14.45 -9.50
CA ALA A 607 19.48 -15.26 -8.91
C ALA A 607 18.87 -16.22 -9.94
N VAL A 608 18.52 -17.44 -9.50
CA VAL A 608 17.91 -18.46 -10.36
C VAL A 608 16.80 -19.15 -9.61
N TYR A 609 15.65 -19.35 -10.28
CA TYR A 609 14.55 -20.17 -9.80
C TYR A 609 14.46 -21.48 -10.60
N PHE A 610 14.27 -22.59 -9.91
CA PHE A 610 14.00 -23.90 -10.49
C PHE A 610 12.64 -24.42 -10.02
N ILE A 611 11.89 -25.03 -10.93
CA ILE A 611 10.73 -25.86 -10.56
C ILE A 611 11.22 -27.25 -10.19
N LEU A 612 10.77 -27.74 -9.03
CA LEU A 612 11.06 -29.08 -8.51
C LEU A 612 9.82 -29.98 -8.56
N LYS A 613 10.05 -31.31 -8.68
CA LYS A 613 9.00 -32.34 -8.65
C LYS A 613 9.36 -33.47 -7.69
#